data_d3eae418f5eecf67a6e62084a8f64de0
#
_entry.id   d3eae418f5eecf67a6e62084a8f64de0
#
_cell.length_a   1.000
_cell.length_b   1.000
_cell.length_c   1.000
_cell.angle_alpha   90.00
_cell.angle_beta   90.00
_cell.angle_gamma   90.00
#
_symmetry.space_group_name_H-M   'P 1'
#
loop_
_entity.id
_entity.type
_entity.pdbx_description
1 polymer ?
#
loop_
_entity_poly.entity_id
_entity_poly.type
_entity_poly.pdbx_seq_one_letter_code
_entity_poly.pdbx_strand_id
1 'polypeptide(L)'
;MSAKAPRKKIRWDLWMIVTVGVSIFYMLFLLYPLISMLSKSVIGEDGGFTWQYFAKVFHKKYYQRAIWGSLKISATVTLITVLLATPLAYIMSTVKIRFAGALQILILVSSMSAPFIGAYAWIMLCGRNGTITNFLLNTFGFKLGDIYGFKGCVIVMSLQLYSLVFMFVSGAFKNLDNSLIEASESLGCSGVRKIFKIVLPLILPTLLSGALMVFMRTFADYGTPMLIGENYNTLPVVVYKEFLSEIGSSDGMAAAISIIAIVITTAVFLLQKYIANRKVFSMSALHPVEAKKLHGVKNVLAHAYCYILVGLAIMPQCYVIYSSFRNTS
;
A
#
# COMPACT_ATOMS: atom_id res chain seq x y z
N MET A 1 -30.45 50.42 -20.01
CA MET A 1 -31.14 49.79 -18.88
C MET A 1 -30.55 48.39 -18.67
N SER A 2 -29.68 48.26 -17.70
CA SER A 2 -29.01 46.96 -17.42
C SER A 2 -29.87 46.22 -16.40
N ALA A 3 -30.46 45.09 -16.81
CA ALA A 3 -31.23 44.24 -15.93
C ALA A 3 -30.32 43.49 -14.97
N LYS A 4 -30.33 43.83 -13.67
CA LYS A 4 -29.68 43.07 -12.60
C LYS A 4 -30.30 41.68 -12.51
N ALA A 5 -29.47 40.63 -12.76
CA ALA A 5 -29.89 39.26 -12.54
C ALA A 5 -30.39 39.04 -11.10
N PRO A 6 -31.47 38.31 -10.87
CA PRO A 6 -32.03 38.12 -9.53
C PRO A 6 -31.04 37.31 -8.68
N ARG A 7 -30.65 37.86 -7.52
CA ARG A 7 -29.89 37.13 -6.50
C ARG A 7 -30.75 35.95 -6.03
N LYS A 8 -30.35 34.72 -6.38
CA LYS A 8 -30.92 33.48 -5.83
C LYS A 8 -30.82 33.54 -4.31
N LYS A 9 -31.96 33.66 -3.62
CA LYS A 9 -32.01 33.49 -2.16
C LYS A 9 -31.60 32.07 -1.84
N ILE A 10 -30.51 31.91 -1.08
CA ILE A 10 -30.04 30.62 -0.56
C ILE A 10 -31.15 30.09 0.36
N ARG A 11 -31.86 29.05 -0.06
CA ARG A 11 -32.80 28.32 0.79
C ARG A 11 -32.05 27.38 1.67
N TRP A 12 -32.16 27.52 2.99
CA TRP A 12 -31.61 26.58 3.96
C TRP A 12 -32.41 25.28 3.87
N ASP A 13 -31.89 24.32 3.12
CA ASP A 13 -32.45 22.99 3.05
C ASP A 13 -31.64 22.08 4.03
N LEU A 14 -32.27 20.97 4.50
CA LEU A 14 -31.66 20.01 5.40
C LEU A 14 -30.26 19.58 4.91
N TRP A 15 -30.14 19.31 3.62
CA TRP A 15 -28.87 18.94 2.99
C TRP A 15 -27.80 20.04 3.08
N MET A 16 -28.21 21.30 3.04
CA MET A 16 -27.30 22.42 3.18
C MET A 16 -26.79 22.53 4.62
N ILE A 17 -27.66 22.32 5.62
CA ILE A 17 -27.29 22.30 7.03
C ILE A 17 -26.29 21.16 7.29
N VAL A 18 -26.56 19.94 6.78
CA VAL A 18 -25.66 18.79 6.88
C VAL A 18 -24.31 19.10 6.21
N THR A 19 -24.31 19.65 5.00
CA THR A 19 -23.07 20.00 4.29
C THR A 19 -22.23 21.03 5.04
N VAL A 20 -22.86 22.07 5.60
CA VAL A 20 -22.17 23.07 6.41
C VAL A 20 -21.64 22.45 7.70
N GLY A 21 -22.41 21.61 8.38
CA GLY A 21 -21.98 20.90 9.59
C GLY A 21 -20.77 20.01 9.34
N VAL A 22 -20.81 19.21 8.27
CA VAL A 22 -19.68 18.36 7.85
C VAL A 22 -18.47 19.22 7.47
N SER A 23 -18.67 20.35 6.75
CA SER A 23 -17.58 21.25 6.38
C SER A 23 -16.91 21.89 7.59
N ILE A 24 -17.68 22.32 8.58
CA ILE A 24 -17.16 22.86 9.85
C ILE A 24 -16.36 21.77 10.60
N PHE A 25 -16.90 20.55 10.65
CA PHE A 25 -16.20 19.42 11.25
C PHE A 25 -14.85 19.17 10.59
N TYR A 26 -14.78 19.14 9.25
CA TYR A 26 -13.52 19.01 8.50
C TYR A 26 -12.56 20.17 8.77
N MET A 27 -13.08 21.41 8.84
CA MET A 27 -12.21 22.57 9.14
C MET A 27 -11.60 22.47 10.55
N LEU A 28 -12.39 22.09 11.55
CA LEU A 28 -11.91 22.00 12.93
C LEU A 28 -10.96 20.81 13.16
N PHE A 29 -11.32 19.63 12.66
CA PHE A 29 -10.59 18.40 13.00
C PHE A 29 -9.51 18.00 12.00
N LEU A 30 -9.52 18.56 10.79
CA LEU A 30 -8.52 18.26 9.77
C LEU A 30 -7.66 19.48 9.43
N LEU A 31 -8.28 20.61 9.07
CA LEU A 31 -7.50 21.79 8.63
C LEU A 31 -6.79 22.49 9.80
N TYR A 32 -7.43 22.65 10.94
CA TYR A 32 -6.81 23.30 12.10
C TYR A 32 -5.56 22.57 12.60
N PRO A 33 -5.54 21.24 12.83
CA PRO A 33 -4.32 20.53 13.19
C PRO A 33 -3.21 20.62 12.15
N LEU A 34 -3.57 20.57 10.85
CA LEU A 34 -2.59 20.73 9.76
C LEU A 34 -1.97 22.12 9.75
N ILE A 35 -2.77 23.17 9.89
CA ILE A 35 -2.28 24.55 9.95
C ILE A 35 -1.42 24.75 11.23
N SER A 36 -1.85 24.20 12.36
CA SER A 36 -1.07 24.25 13.61
C SER A 36 0.29 23.56 13.44
N MET A 37 0.32 22.39 12.79
CA MET A 37 1.56 21.69 12.50
C MET A 37 2.45 22.50 11.54
N LEU A 38 1.87 23.09 10.50
CA LEU A 38 2.60 23.97 9.56
C LEU A 38 3.19 25.18 10.30
N SER A 39 2.44 25.83 11.15
CA SER A 39 2.92 26.99 11.93
C SER A 39 4.06 26.60 12.87
N LYS A 40 3.97 25.49 13.60
CA LYS A 40 5.02 24.99 14.48
C LYS A 40 6.32 24.65 13.75
N SER A 41 6.27 24.27 12.47
CA SER A 41 7.46 23.96 11.69
C SER A 41 8.28 25.17 11.28
N VAL A 42 7.68 26.36 11.26
CA VAL A 42 8.30 27.62 10.83
C VAL A 42 8.38 28.66 11.93
N ILE A 43 7.83 28.38 13.12
CA ILE A 43 7.94 29.23 14.31
C ILE A 43 8.95 28.60 15.26
N GLY A 44 10.03 29.35 15.57
CA GLY A 44 11.05 28.93 16.53
C GLY A 44 10.54 29.01 17.98
N GLU A 45 11.34 28.49 18.91
CA GLU A 45 11.06 28.57 20.34
C GLU A 45 10.96 30.04 20.85
N ASP A 46 11.63 30.95 20.17
CA ASP A 46 11.59 32.40 20.44
C ASP A 46 10.36 33.10 19.84
N GLY A 47 9.43 32.37 19.23
CA GLY A 47 8.25 32.92 18.56
C GLY A 47 8.53 33.59 17.20
N GLY A 48 9.78 33.63 16.77
CA GLY A 48 10.21 34.19 15.48
C GLY A 48 10.09 33.19 14.32
N PHE A 49 10.00 33.71 13.10
CA PHE A 49 10.01 32.86 11.89
C PHE A 49 11.40 32.24 11.69
N THR A 50 11.46 30.91 11.51
CA THR A 50 12.73 30.19 11.37
C THR A 50 12.65 29.07 10.33
N TRP A 51 13.73 28.87 9.57
CA TRP A 51 13.94 27.73 8.69
C TRP A 51 14.91 26.68 9.28
N GLN A 52 15.34 26.88 10.53
CA GLN A 52 16.37 26.05 11.16
C GLN A 52 15.98 24.57 11.23
N TYR A 53 14.70 24.25 11.46
CA TYR A 53 14.22 22.85 11.53
C TYR A 53 14.40 22.14 10.18
N PHE A 54 14.03 22.78 9.08
CA PHE A 54 14.25 22.25 7.74
C PHE A 54 15.73 22.12 7.40
N ALA A 55 16.54 23.13 7.72
CA ALA A 55 17.99 23.07 7.55
C ALA A 55 18.61 21.90 8.32
N LYS A 56 18.21 21.69 9.61
CA LYS A 56 18.68 20.57 10.41
C LYS A 56 18.30 19.21 9.79
N VAL A 57 17.10 19.07 9.20
CA VAL A 57 16.67 17.82 8.53
C VAL A 57 17.58 17.51 7.34
N PHE A 58 17.92 18.52 6.53
CA PHE A 58 18.77 18.32 5.36
C PHE A 58 20.27 18.20 5.68
N HIS A 59 20.75 18.70 6.83
CA HIS A 59 22.16 18.60 7.23
C HIS A 59 22.49 17.34 8.04
N LYS A 60 21.57 16.85 8.88
CA LYS A 60 21.84 15.68 9.73
C LYS A 60 21.66 14.39 8.93
N LYS A 61 22.72 13.58 8.84
CA LYS A 61 22.73 12.26 8.18
C LYS A 61 21.61 11.31 8.65
N TYR A 62 21.18 11.45 9.91
CA TYR A 62 20.11 10.65 10.50
C TYR A 62 18.78 10.83 9.74
N TYR A 63 18.37 12.08 9.52
CA TYR A 63 17.13 12.39 8.80
C TYR A 63 17.23 12.09 7.30
N GLN A 64 18.37 12.38 6.69
CA GLN A 64 18.62 12.01 5.29
C GLN A 64 18.48 10.50 5.07
N ARG A 65 19.04 9.67 5.98
CA ARG A 65 18.88 8.21 5.93
C ARG A 65 17.43 7.78 6.07
N ALA A 66 16.64 8.46 6.91
CA ALA A 66 15.22 8.17 7.07
C ALA A 66 14.40 8.52 5.80
N ILE A 67 14.70 9.66 5.15
CA ILE A 67 14.08 10.04 3.87
C ILE A 67 14.36 8.98 2.79
N TRP A 68 15.64 8.69 2.55
CA TRP A 68 16.05 7.67 1.58
C TRP A 68 15.57 6.27 1.96
N GLY A 69 15.54 5.96 3.26
CA GLY A 69 14.99 4.72 3.80
C GLY A 69 13.52 4.55 3.45
N SER A 70 12.71 5.58 3.70
CA SER A 70 11.28 5.56 3.34
C SER A 70 11.04 5.42 1.85
N LEU A 71 11.77 6.17 1.01
CA LEU A 71 11.67 6.07 -0.44
C LEU A 71 12.07 4.68 -0.95
N LYS A 72 13.20 4.15 -0.45
CA LYS A 72 13.72 2.85 -0.85
C LYS A 72 12.78 1.71 -0.47
N ILE A 73 12.28 1.70 0.78
CA ILE A 73 11.36 0.65 1.21
C ILE A 73 10.04 0.72 0.43
N SER A 74 9.46 1.91 0.25
CA SER A 74 8.21 2.10 -0.47
C SER A 74 8.32 1.69 -1.94
N ALA A 75 9.41 2.07 -2.62
CA ALA A 75 9.66 1.65 -3.99
C ALA A 75 9.85 0.13 -4.11
N THR A 76 10.63 -0.47 -3.19
CA THR A 76 10.90 -1.92 -3.21
C THR A 76 9.64 -2.74 -2.90
N VAL A 77 8.88 -2.37 -1.88
CA VAL A 77 7.61 -3.02 -1.53
C VAL A 77 6.63 -2.89 -2.68
N THR A 78 6.50 -1.71 -3.29
CA THR A 78 5.61 -1.49 -4.43
C THR A 78 5.99 -2.41 -5.60
N LEU A 79 7.27 -2.48 -5.95
CA LEU A 79 7.75 -3.34 -7.03
C LEU A 79 7.44 -4.81 -6.77
N ILE A 80 7.78 -5.31 -5.57
CA ILE A 80 7.53 -6.72 -5.20
C ILE A 80 6.04 -7.01 -5.14
N THR A 81 5.25 -6.12 -4.58
CA THR A 81 3.78 -6.25 -4.52
C THR A 81 3.16 -6.33 -5.92
N VAL A 82 3.60 -5.48 -6.85
CA VAL A 82 3.15 -5.52 -8.25
C VAL A 82 3.56 -6.84 -8.91
N LEU A 83 4.80 -7.30 -8.69
CA LEU A 83 5.29 -8.57 -9.25
C LEU A 83 4.55 -9.80 -8.70
N LEU A 84 4.08 -9.75 -7.46
CA LEU A 84 3.30 -10.83 -6.84
C LEU A 84 1.82 -10.76 -7.24
N ALA A 85 1.21 -9.58 -7.19
CA ALA A 85 -0.24 -9.44 -7.36
C ALA A 85 -0.68 -9.49 -8.82
N THR A 86 0.14 -8.99 -9.77
CA THR A 86 -0.24 -8.94 -11.19
C THR A 86 -0.38 -10.35 -11.80
N PRO A 87 0.58 -11.28 -11.62
CA PRO A 87 0.39 -12.65 -12.08
C PRO A 87 -0.77 -13.36 -11.37
N LEU A 88 -0.97 -13.11 -10.07
CA LEU A 88 -2.10 -13.65 -9.33
C LEU A 88 -3.44 -13.21 -9.94
N ALA A 89 -3.61 -11.92 -10.20
CA ALA A 89 -4.81 -11.37 -10.80
C ALA A 89 -5.01 -11.87 -12.24
N TYR A 90 -3.93 -11.98 -13.02
CA TYR A 90 -3.98 -12.56 -14.37
C TYR A 90 -4.45 -14.01 -14.33
N ILE A 91 -3.84 -14.85 -13.51
CA ILE A 91 -4.18 -16.28 -13.40
C ILE A 91 -5.63 -16.43 -12.94
N MET A 92 -6.06 -15.72 -11.88
CA MET A 92 -7.41 -15.83 -11.35
C MET A 92 -8.48 -15.27 -12.30
N SER A 93 -8.13 -14.38 -13.23
CA SER A 93 -9.06 -13.83 -14.24
C SER A 93 -9.12 -14.68 -15.52
N THR A 94 -8.05 -15.40 -15.89
CA THR A 94 -7.96 -16.11 -17.16
C THR A 94 -8.00 -17.63 -17.04
N VAL A 95 -7.79 -18.17 -15.83
CA VAL A 95 -7.73 -19.61 -15.58
C VAL A 95 -8.83 -20.02 -14.59
N LYS A 96 -9.51 -21.14 -14.86
CA LYS A 96 -10.48 -21.73 -13.94
C LYS A 96 -9.75 -22.35 -12.75
N ILE A 97 -9.58 -21.57 -11.68
CA ILE A 97 -8.99 -22.03 -10.42
C ILE A 97 -10.07 -22.65 -9.55
N ARG A 98 -9.76 -23.81 -8.97
CA ARG A 98 -10.67 -24.46 -8.01
C ARG A 98 -10.79 -23.60 -6.76
N PHE A 99 -12.01 -23.40 -6.25
CA PHE A 99 -12.30 -22.54 -5.11
C PHE A 99 -11.88 -21.07 -5.29
N ALA A 100 -11.92 -20.52 -6.51
CA ALA A 100 -11.53 -19.14 -6.81
C ALA A 100 -12.27 -18.10 -5.94
N GLY A 101 -13.57 -18.31 -5.65
CA GLY A 101 -14.34 -17.42 -4.77
C GLY A 101 -13.80 -17.40 -3.33
N ALA A 102 -13.48 -18.57 -2.76
CA ALA A 102 -12.88 -18.66 -1.43
C ALA A 102 -11.50 -17.97 -1.40
N LEU A 103 -10.67 -18.18 -2.43
CA LEU A 103 -9.37 -17.50 -2.54
C LEU A 103 -9.53 -15.98 -2.60
N GLN A 104 -10.53 -15.46 -3.32
CA GLN A 104 -10.79 -14.01 -3.35
C GLN A 104 -11.13 -13.47 -1.97
N ILE A 105 -11.95 -14.17 -1.20
CA ILE A 105 -12.29 -13.81 0.18
C ILE A 105 -11.02 -13.84 1.05
N LEU A 106 -10.20 -14.89 0.96
CA LEU A 106 -8.95 -15.00 1.72
C LEU A 106 -7.95 -13.90 1.36
N ILE A 107 -7.86 -13.50 0.09
CA ILE A 107 -7.04 -12.36 -0.36
C ILE A 107 -7.50 -11.06 0.32
N LEU A 108 -8.81 -10.83 0.40
CA LEU A 108 -9.36 -9.64 1.07
C LEU A 108 -9.09 -9.68 2.57
N VAL A 109 -9.36 -10.81 3.22
CA VAL A 109 -9.14 -11.01 4.66
C VAL A 109 -7.67 -10.82 5.01
N SER A 110 -6.73 -11.29 4.16
CA SER A 110 -5.29 -11.13 4.40
C SER A 110 -4.83 -9.66 4.51
N SER A 111 -5.58 -8.73 3.91
CA SER A 111 -5.27 -7.29 3.97
C SER A 111 -5.94 -6.53 5.10
N MET A 112 -6.85 -7.18 5.84
CA MET A 112 -7.63 -6.49 6.88
C MET A 112 -6.90 -6.40 8.23
N SER A 113 -5.68 -6.91 8.33
CA SER A 113 -4.88 -6.81 9.54
C SER A 113 -4.39 -5.39 9.78
N ALA A 114 -4.52 -4.91 11.02
CA ALA A 114 -3.86 -3.65 11.42
C ALA A 114 -2.33 -3.81 11.33
N PRO A 115 -1.57 -2.77 10.91
CA PRO A 115 -0.13 -2.87 10.69
C PRO A 115 0.66 -3.45 11.87
N PHE A 116 0.38 -3.00 13.09
CA PHE A 116 1.02 -3.52 14.30
C PHE A 116 0.73 -4.98 14.57
N ILE A 117 -0.55 -5.38 14.45
CA ILE A 117 -0.98 -6.75 14.71
C ILE A 117 -0.38 -7.70 13.67
N GLY A 118 -0.39 -7.30 12.41
CA GLY A 118 0.22 -8.07 11.33
C GLY A 118 1.73 -8.24 11.51
N ALA A 119 2.45 -7.15 11.80
CA ALA A 119 3.89 -7.18 12.06
C ALA A 119 4.24 -8.05 13.27
N TYR A 120 3.49 -7.91 14.37
CA TYR A 120 3.67 -8.72 15.58
C TYR A 120 3.43 -10.21 15.31
N ALA A 121 2.38 -10.55 14.55
CA ALA A 121 2.11 -11.93 14.17
C ALA A 121 3.27 -12.55 13.35
N TRP A 122 3.87 -11.80 12.45
CA TRP A 122 5.06 -12.22 11.71
C TRP A 122 6.27 -12.43 12.63
N ILE A 123 6.46 -11.58 13.65
CA ILE A 123 7.51 -11.77 14.66
C ILE A 123 7.27 -13.06 15.44
N MET A 124 6.04 -13.33 15.87
CA MET A 124 5.69 -14.54 16.59
C MET A 124 5.82 -15.82 15.74
N LEU A 125 5.62 -15.71 14.43
CA LEU A 125 5.78 -16.83 13.50
C LEU A 125 7.26 -17.06 13.13
N CYS A 126 7.94 -16.02 12.62
CA CYS A 126 9.23 -16.11 11.97
C CYS A 126 10.34 -15.30 12.66
N GLY A 127 10.09 -14.73 13.84
CA GLY A 127 11.10 -14.03 14.64
C GLY A 127 12.18 -15.00 15.17
N ARG A 128 13.14 -14.47 15.92
CA ARG A 128 14.29 -15.24 16.47
C ARG A 128 13.84 -16.45 17.28
N ASN A 129 12.75 -16.32 18.04
CA ASN A 129 12.11 -17.39 18.83
C ASN A 129 10.70 -17.73 18.29
N GLY A 130 10.46 -17.50 17.01
CA GLY A 130 9.16 -17.71 16.37
C GLY A 130 8.80 -19.18 16.27
N THR A 131 7.50 -19.47 16.20
CA THR A 131 6.97 -20.84 16.14
C THR A 131 7.52 -21.61 14.94
N ILE A 132 7.54 -21.00 13.76
CA ILE A 132 8.07 -21.61 12.52
C ILE A 132 9.59 -21.74 12.61
N THR A 133 10.29 -20.73 13.13
CA THR A 133 11.75 -20.76 13.30
C THR A 133 12.17 -21.92 14.21
N ASN A 134 11.49 -22.10 15.35
CA ASN A 134 11.77 -23.20 16.27
C ASN A 134 11.40 -24.56 15.68
N PHE A 135 10.28 -24.66 14.96
CA PHE A 135 9.88 -25.90 14.28
C PHE A 135 10.92 -26.32 13.24
N LEU A 136 11.39 -25.41 12.38
CA LEU A 136 12.41 -25.70 11.37
C LEU A 136 13.76 -26.05 11.99
N LEU A 137 14.15 -25.36 13.06
CA LEU A 137 15.39 -25.63 13.78
C LEU A 137 15.36 -27.04 14.42
N ASN A 138 14.27 -27.38 15.10
CA ASN A 138 14.16 -28.65 15.81
C ASN A 138 13.95 -29.86 14.88
N THR A 139 13.28 -29.67 13.71
CA THR A 139 12.95 -30.77 12.81
C THR A 139 14.02 -30.96 11.72
N PHE A 140 14.55 -29.89 11.18
CA PHE A 140 15.45 -29.92 10.04
C PHE A 140 16.85 -29.38 10.34
N GLY A 141 17.12 -28.87 11.56
CA GLY A 141 18.38 -28.22 11.92
C GLY A 141 18.66 -26.92 11.15
N PHE A 142 17.66 -26.40 10.44
CA PHE A 142 17.79 -25.20 9.60
C PHE A 142 17.25 -23.97 10.35
N LYS A 143 18.11 -22.96 10.53
CA LYS A 143 17.69 -21.69 11.13
C LYS A 143 17.16 -20.77 10.05
N LEU A 144 15.90 -20.36 10.18
CA LEU A 144 15.31 -19.34 9.30
C LEU A 144 16.12 -18.05 9.40
N GLY A 145 16.29 -17.36 8.26
CA GLY A 145 16.95 -16.06 8.25
C GLY A 145 16.22 -15.04 9.11
N ASP A 146 16.95 -14.06 9.63
CA ASP A 146 16.37 -13.02 10.50
C ASP A 146 15.31 -12.21 9.75
N ILE A 147 14.07 -12.16 10.29
CA ILE A 147 12.98 -11.37 9.72
C ILE A 147 13.14 -9.87 10.00
N TYR A 148 14.09 -9.49 10.85
CA TYR A 148 14.28 -8.09 11.21
C TYR A 148 15.05 -7.30 10.14
N GLY A 149 14.90 -5.97 10.19
CA GLY A 149 15.53 -5.03 9.27
C GLY A 149 14.78 -4.85 7.95
N PHE A 150 15.47 -4.29 6.98
CA PHE A 150 14.91 -3.94 5.67
C PHE A 150 14.22 -5.11 4.94
N LYS A 151 14.88 -6.29 4.90
CA LYS A 151 14.36 -7.46 4.17
C LYS A 151 13.03 -7.95 4.76
N GLY A 152 12.94 -8.04 6.07
CA GLY A 152 11.73 -8.46 6.75
C GLY A 152 10.59 -7.47 6.58
N CYS A 153 10.85 -6.17 6.73
CA CYS A 153 9.85 -5.14 6.43
C CYS A 153 9.32 -5.28 4.99
N VAL A 154 10.19 -5.48 4.01
CA VAL A 154 9.80 -5.64 2.60
C VAL A 154 8.92 -6.87 2.40
N ILE A 155 9.27 -8.02 2.96
CA ILE A 155 8.48 -9.25 2.83
C ILE A 155 7.10 -9.07 3.48
N VAL A 156 7.07 -8.62 4.73
CA VAL A 156 5.85 -8.47 5.51
C VAL A 156 4.90 -7.48 4.86
N MET A 157 5.37 -6.28 4.50
CA MET A 157 4.57 -5.25 3.87
C MET A 157 4.09 -5.67 2.46
N SER A 158 4.91 -6.37 1.69
CA SER A 158 4.51 -6.86 0.37
C SER A 158 3.39 -7.90 0.46
N LEU A 159 3.48 -8.85 1.41
CA LEU A 159 2.44 -9.84 1.66
C LEU A 159 1.17 -9.24 2.30
N GLN A 160 1.26 -8.12 2.98
CA GLN A 160 0.12 -7.40 3.53
C GLN A 160 -0.61 -6.57 2.47
N LEU A 161 0.13 -5.98 1.52
CA LEU A 161 -0.41 -5.00 0.56
C LEU A 161 -0.70 -5.57 -0.83
N TYR A 162 -0.33 -6.84 -1.13
CA TYR A 162 -0.55 -7.43 -2.46
C TYR A 162 -2.02 -7.46 -2.88
N SER A 163 -2.92 -7.61 -1.92
CA SER A 163 -4.36 -7.63 -2.18
C SER A 163 -4.89 -6.32 -2.78
N LEU A 164 -4.28 -5.17 -2.45
CA LEU A 164 -4.66 -3.89 -3.06
C LEU A 164 -4.39 -3.90 -4.56
N VAL A 165 -3.18 -4.25 -4.98
CA VAL A 165 -2.85 -4.34 -6.42
C VAL A 165 -3.70 -5.43 -7.09
N PHE A 166 -3.91 -6.57 -6.42
CA PHE A 166 -4.78 -7.62 -6.92
C PHE A 166 -6.19 -7.10 -7.22
N MET A 167 -6.79 -6.32 -6.32
CA MET A 167 -8.13 -5.75 -6.53
C MET A 167 -8.17 -4.82 -7.74
N PHE A 168 -7.21 -3.91 -7.86
CA PHE A 168 -7.12 -2.99 -8.99
C PHE A 168 -6.95 -3.73 -10.31
N VAL A 169 -6.01 -4.66 -10.36
CA VAL A 169 -5.69 -5.41 -11.58
C VAL A 169 -6.81 -6.39 -11.95
N SER A 170 -7.40 -7.08 -10.97
CA SER A 170 -8.56 -7.96 -11.20
C SER A 170 -9.77 -7.19 -11.72
N GLY A 171 -10.01 -5.96 -11.20
CA GLY A 171 -11.01 -5.05 -11.73
C GLY A 171 -10.73 -4.63 -13.18
N ALA A 172 -9.47 -4.36 -13.52
CA ALA A 172 -9.07 -4.03 -14.88
C ALA A 172 -9.32 -5.21 -15.85
N PHE A 173 -9.05 -6.46 -15.41
CA PHE A 173 -9.33 -7.65 -16.22
C PHE A 173 -10.82 -7.87 -16.48
N LYS A 174 -11.69 -7.53 -15.54
CA LYS A 174 -13.15 -7.62 -15.73
C LYS A 174 -13.66 -6.64 -16.80
N ASN A 175 -12.97 -5.52 -16.98
CA ASN A 175 -13.30 -4.50 -17.95
C ASN A 175 -12.57 -4.66 -19.29
N LEU A 176 -11.70 -5.68 -19.40
CA LEU A 176 -10.95 -5.96 -20.61
C LEU A 176 -11.83 -6.73 -21.59
N ASP A 177 -11.91 -6.25 -22.85
CA ASP A 177 -12.66 -6.93 -23.90
C ASP A 177 -11.85 -8.09 -24.49
N ASN A 178 -12.43 -9.30 -24.44
CA ASN A 178 -11.80 -10.52 -24.95
C ASN A 178 -11.56 -10.48 -26.46
N SER A 179 -12.36 -9.72 -27.21
CA SER A 179 -12.21 -9.55 -28.66
C SER A 179 -10.82 -9.01 -29.04
N LEU A 180 -10.24 -8.13 -28.21
CA LEU A 180 -8.88 -7.61 -28.43
C LEU A 180 -7.81 -8.69 -28.24
N ILE A 181 -8.04 -9.59 -27.28
CA ILE A 181 -7.13 -10.73 -27.03
C ILE A 181 -7.22 -11.71 -28.21
N GLU A 182 -8.41 -12.05 -28.67
CA GLU A 182 -8.65 -12.96 -29.81
C GLU A 182 -8.12 -12.38 -31.11
N ALA A 183 -8.35 -11.11 -31.40
CA ALA A 183 -7.77 -10.43 -32.56
C ALA A 183 -6.24 -10.49 -32.54
N SER A 184 -5.62 -10.31 -31.38
CA SER A 184 -4.17 -10.40 -31.23
C SER A 184 -3.63 -11.80 -31.47
N GLU A 185 -4.36 -12.83 -31.03
CA GLU A 185 -4.02 -14.23 -31.26
C GLU A 185 -4.14 -14.58 -32.76
N SER A 186 -5.17 -14.08 -33.45
CA SER A 186 -5.36 -14.23 -34.90
C SER A 186 -4.23 -13.58 -35.70
N LEU A 187 -3.63 -12.52 -35.21
CA LEU A 187 -2.45 -11.86 -35.78
C LEU A 187 -1.12 -12.51 -35.35
N GLY A 188 -1.16 -13.70 -34.73
CA GLY A 188 0.02 -14.47 -34.37
C GLY A 188 0.69 -14.01 -33.05
N CYS A 189 0.07 -13.09 -32.28
CA CYS A 189 0.60 -12.65 -30.99
C CYS A 189 0.08 -13.54 -29.86
N SER A 190 0.82 -14.59 -29.49
CA SER A 190 0.42 -15.57 -28.48
C SER A 190 1.37 -15.62 -27.28
N GLY A 191 0.97 -16.33 -26.22
CA GLY A 191 1.79 -16.61 -25.04
C GLY A 191 2.27 -15.37 -24.29
N VAL A 192 3.53 -15.37 -23.88
CA VAL A 192 4.15 -14.30 -23.08
C VAL A 192 4.19 -12.97 -23.84
N ARG A 193 4.41 -13.03 -25.17
CA ARG A 193 4.44 -11.83 -26.02
C ARG A 193 3.10 -11.07 -25.98
N LYS A 194 1.98 -11.78 -25.97
CA LYS A 194 0.64 -11.19 -25.81
C LYS A 194 0.49 -10.46 -24.47
N ILE A 195 0.98 -11.07 -23.38
CA ILE A 195 0.88 -10.45 -22.04
C ILE A 195 1.61 -9.11 -22.03
N PHE A 196 2.87 -9.05 -22.48
CA PHE A 196 3.67 -7.83 -22.41
C PHE A 196 3.31 -6.77 -23.47
N LYS A 197 2.87 -7.18 -24.67
CA LYS A 197 2.59 -6.22 -25.75
C LYS A 197 1.15 -5.72 -25.79
N ILE A 198 0.20 -6.49 -25.22
CA ILE A 198 -1.23 -6.17 -25.32
C ILE A 198 -1.86 -6.04 -23.94
N VAL A 199 -1.84 -7.10 -23.14
CA VAL A 199 -2.55 -7.13 -21.86
C VAL A 199 -1.98 -6.10 -20.89
N LEU A 200 -0.67 -6.12 -20.67
CA LEU A 200 0.00 -5.24 -19.71
C LEU A 200 -0.17 -3.75 -20.04
N PRO A 201 0.02 -3.28 -21.29
CA PRO A 201 -0.25 -1.89 -21.64
C PRO A 201 -1.70 -1.45 -21.42
N LEU A 202 -2.67 -2.35 -21.65
CA LEU A 202 -4.09 -2.05 -21.46
C LEU A 202 -4.47 -1.89 -20.00
N ILE A 203 -3.91 -2.72 -19.11
CA ILE A 203 -4.17 -2.63 -17.65
C ILE A 203 -3.23 -1.65 -16.93
N LEU A 204 -2.20 -1.13 -17.62
CA LEU A 204 -1.14 -0.32 -17.03
C LEU A 204 -1.66 0.89 -16.23
N PRO A 205 -2.67 1.67 -16.67
CA PRO A 205 -3.18 2.80 -15.90
C PRO A 205 -3.74 2.38 -14.55
N THR A 206 -4.50 1.29 -14.52
CA THR A 206 -5.09 0.75 -13.29
C THR A 206 -4.02 0.10 -12.41
N LEU A 207 -3.06 -0.58 -13.01
CA LEU A 207 -1.90 -1.15 -12.31
C LEU A 207 -1.08 -0.04 -11.61
N LEU A 208 -0.81 1.08 -12.32
CA LEU A 208 -0.11 2.23 -11.74
C LEU A 208 -0.90 2.86 -10.59
N SER A 209 -2.23 2.89 -10.69
CA SER A 209 -3.07 3.38 -9.58
C SER A 209 -2.97 2.48 -8.34
N GLY A 210 -3.01 1.16 -8.51
CA GLY A 210 -2.77 0.20 -7.44
C GLY A 210 -1.36 0.29 -6.86
N ALA A 211 -0.34 0.42 -7.72
CA ALA A 211 1.05 0.59 -7.32
C ALA A 211 1.27 1.86 -6.48
N LEU A 212 0.66 2.98 -6.88
CA LEU A 212 0.72 4.21 -6.09
C LEU A 212 0.07 4.05 -4.72
N MET A 213 -1.10 3.40 -4.66
CA MET A 213 -1.78 3.15 -3.40
C MET A 213 -0.86 2.36 -2.44
N VAL A 214 -0.16 1.34 -2.95
CA VAL A 214 0.82 0.57 -2.16
C VAL A 214 2.00 1.45 -1.75
N PHE A 215 2.54 2.26 -2.66
CA PHE A 215 3.63 3.17 -2.35
C PHE A 215 3.26 4.12 -1.20
N MET A 216 2.10 4.77 -1.31
CA MET A 216 1.63 5.72 -0.30
C MET A 216 1.35 5.06 1.05
N ARG A 217 0.74 3.86 1.05
CA ARG A 217 0.51 3.11 2.27
C ARG A 217 1.81 2.67 2.94
N THR A 218 2.77 2.18 2.16
CA THR A 218 4.10 1.79 2.68
C THR A 218 4.88 2.99 3.20
N PHE A 219 4.82 4.13 2.49
CA PHE A 219 5.52 5.35 2.90
C PHE A 219 4.97 5.92 4.20
N ALA A 220 3.66 5.80 4.42
CA ALA A 220 2.98 6.26 5.63
C ALA A 220 2.96 5.22 6.78
N ASP A 221 3.38 3.98 6.51
CA ASP A 221 3.38 2.94 7.55
C ASP A 221 4.48 3.20 8.58
N TYR A 222 4.06 3.31 9.80
CA TYR A 222 4.91 3.44 10.96
C TYR A 222 5.01 2.12 11.73
N GLY A 223 3.93 1.33 11.76
CA GLY A 223 3.80 0.16 12.61
C GLY A 223 4.78 -0.96 12.27
N THR A 224 4.84 -1.35 11.00
CA THR A 224 5.73 -2.43 10.56
C THR A 224 7.23 -2.06 10.71
N PRO A 225 7.69 -0.88 10.25
CA PRO A 225 9.09 -0.51 10.45
C PRO A 225 9.47 -0.29 11.92
N MET A 226 8.55 0.13 12.78
CA MET A 226 8.82 0.31 14.21
C MET A 226 9.09 -1.03 14.91
N LEU A 227 8.34 -2.08 14.55
CA LEU A 227 8.45 -3.39 15.18
C LEU A 227 9.54 -4.27 14.55
N ILE A 228 9.63 -4.28 13.23
CA ILE A 228 10.51 -5.19 12.47
C ILE A 228 11.78 -4.48 12.00
N GLY A 229 11.74 -3.16 11.81
CA GLY A 229 12.82 -2.41 11.15
C GLY A 229 14.15 -2.39 11.90
N GLU A 230 14.15 -2.60 13.24
CA GLU A 230 15.33 -2.46 14.10
C GLU A 230 16.09 -1.15 13.84
N ASN A 231 17.24 -1.21 13.17
CA ASN A 231 18.07 -0.05 12.83
C ASN A 231 17.64 0.65 11.52
N TYR A 232 16.59 0.14 10.85
CA TYR A 232 16.08 0.73 9.63
C TYR A 232 14.97 1.74 9.93
N ASN A 233 15.38 3.01 10.10
CA ASN A 233 14.44 4.09 10.40
C ASN A 233 13.79 4.63 9.12
N THR A 234 12.45 4.71 9.14
CA THR A 234 11.64 5.41 8.12
C THR A 234 11.19 6.78 8.65
N LEU A 235 10.73 7.67 7.76
CA LEU A 235 10.24 8.99 8.16
C LEU A 235 9.15 8.91 9.24
N PRO A 236 8.08 8.10 9.11
CA PRO A 236 7.06 8.00 10.15
C PRO A 236 7.62 7.54 11.50
N VAL A 237 8.58 6.62 11.51
CA VAL A 237 9.25 6.18 12.75
C VAL A 237 10.07 7.31 13.38
N VAL A 238 10.75 8.09 12.55
CA VAL A 238 11.53 9.24 13.04
C VAL A 238 10.61 10.33 13.59
N VAL A 239 9.50 10.66 12.90
CA VAL A 239 8.49 11.61 13.39
C VAL A 239 7.99 11.17 14.77
N TYR A 240 7.65 9.90 14.92
CA TYR A 240 7.18 9.36 16.21
C TYR A 240 8.24 9.46 17.31
N LYS A 241 9.50 9.11 17.01
CA LYS A 241 10.60 9.21 17.97
C LYS A 241 10.87 10.65 18.38
N GLU A 242 10.85 11.59 17.44
CA GLU A 242 11.04 13.03 17.73
C GLU A 242 9.89 13.58 18.59
N PHE A 243 8.65 13.16 18.33
CA PHE A 243 7.48 13.62 19.08
C PHE A 243 7.45 13.07 20.51
N LEU A 244 7.91 11.83 20.74
CA LEU A 244 7.90 11.18 22.06
C LEU A 244 9.19 11.39 22.86
N SER A 245 10.25 11.94 22.27
CA SER A 245 11.50 12.13 23.01
C SER A 245 11.36 13.27 24.03
N GLU A 246 11.49 12.96 25.30
CA GLU A 246 11.42 13.94 26.40
C GLU A 246 12.65 14.86 26.43
N ILE A 247 13.77 14.45 25.82
CA ILE A 247 15.05 15.17 25.87
C ILE A 247 15.30 15.83 24.51
N GLY A 248 15.02 17.15 24.43
CA GLY A 248 15.34 17.96 23.24
C GLY A 248 14.42 17.79 22.05
N SER A 249 13.20 17.23 22.24
CA SER A 249 12.18 17.21 21.22
C SER A 249 11.60 18.60 21.02
N SER A 250 11.77 19.17 19.84
CA SER A 250 10.98 20.32 19.47
C SER A 250 9.82 19.83 18.59
N ASP A 251 8.59 20.17 19.00
CA ASP A 251 7.39 19.96 18.16
C ASP A 251 7.63 20.45 16.73
N GLY A 252 8.45 21.50 16.58
CA GLY A 252 8.85 22.06 15.29
C GLY A 252 9.68 21.09 14.44
N MET A 253 10.53 20.25 15.03
CA MET A 253 11.28 19.24 14.28
C MET A 253 10.38 18.13 13.73
N ALA A 254 9.52 17.56 14.59
CA ALA A 254 8.54 16.56 14.15
C ALA A 254 7.60 17.12 13.10
N ALA A 255 7.16 18.37 13.24
CA ALA A 255 6.35 19.08 12.27
C ALA A 255 7.09 19.28 10.93
N ALA A 256 8.34 19.71 10.95
CA ALA A 256 9.14 19.92 9.73
C ALA A 256 9.34 18.59 8.95
N ILE A 257 9.65 17.49 9.65
CA ILE A 257 9.80 16.17 9.03
C ILE A 257 8.48 15.69 8.44
N SER A 258 7.35 15.91 9.13
CA SER A 258 6.01 15.57 8.66
C SER A 258 5.64 16.35 7.39
N ILE A 259 5.98 17.63 7.30
CA ILE A 259 5.77 18.44 6.10
C ILE A 259 6.59 17.90 4.92
N ILE A 260 7.85 17.55 5.14
CA ILE A 260 8.68 16.93 4.10
C ILE A 260 8.03 15.63 3.61
N ALA A 261 7.51 14.80 4.51
CA ALA A 261 6.80 13.58 4.14
C ALA A 261 5.54 13.88 3.30
N ILE A 262 4.75 14.90 3.67
CA ILE A 262 3.57 15.34 2.91
C ILE A 262 3.97 15.85 1.51
N VAL A 263 5.02 16.65 1.41
CA VAL A 263 5.51 17.17 0.12
C VAL A 263 5.97 16.03 -0.78
N ILE A 264 6.72 15.06 -0.26
CA ILE A 264 7.18 13.89 -1.03
C ILE A 264 5.98 13.07 -1.52
N THR A 265 5.03 12.74 -0.66
CA THR A 265 3.85 11.95 -1.04
C THR A 265 2.98 12.69 -2.05
N THR A 266 2.79 13.99 -1.88
CA THR A 266 2.05 14.83 -2.83
C THR A 266 2.75 14.88 -4.19
N ALA A 267 4.07 15.04 -4.22
CA ALA A 267 4.84 15.03 -5.46
C ALA A 267 4.72 13.69 -6.20
N VAL A 268 4.85 12.57 -5.48
CA VAL A 268 4.67 11.23 -6.05
C VAL A 268 3.25 11.03 -6.57
N PHE A 269 2.23 11.48 -5.82
CA PHE A 269 0.84 11.44 -6.25
C PHE A 269 0.60 12.23 -7.53
N LEU A 270 1.08 13.46 -7.60
CA LEU A 270 0.92 14.32 -8.79
C LEU A 270 1.65 13.75 -10.00
N LEU A 271 2.86 13.23 -9.81
CA LEU A 271 3.62 12.58 -10.88
C LEU A 271 2.87 11.37 -11.45
N GLN A 272 2.36 10.51 -10.58
CA GLN A 272 1.60 9.33 -10.99
C GLN A 272 0.29 9.74 -11.70
N LYS A 273 -0.46 10.71 -11.16
CA LYS A 273 -1.68 11.23 -11.79
C LYS A 273 -1.39 11.77 -13.20
N TYR A 274 -0.28 12.47 -13.37
CA TYR A 274 0.17 12.97 -14.68
C TYR A 274 0.46 11.82 -15.65
N ILE A 275 1.16 10.77 -15.21
CA ILE A 275 1.48 9.59 -16.03
C ILE A 275 0.22 8.79 -16.37
N ALA A 276 -0.65 8.56 -15.39
CA ALA A 276 -1.90 7.81 -15.58
C ALA A 276 -2.84 8.51 -16.57
N ASN A 277 -2.99 9.83 -16.46
CA ASN A 277 -3.88 10.59 -17.35
C ASN A 277 -3.42 10.62 -18.81
N ARG A 278 -2.14 10.41 -19.09
CA ARG A 278 -1.64 10.34 -20.48
C ARG A 278 -1.96 9.02 -21.21
N LYS A 279 -2.35 7.97 -20.46
CA LYS A 279 -2.59 6.62 -20.98
C LYS A 279 -3.99 6.10 -20.63
N VAL A 280 -4.99 6.97 -20.61
CA VAL A 280 -6.37 6.53 -20.32
C VAL A 280 -6.93 5.80 -21.53
N PHE A 281 -7.13 4.49 -21.39
CA PHE A 281 -8.00 3.71 -22.25
C PHE A 281 -9.29 3.45 -21.49
N SER A 282 -10.38 4.17 -21.85
CA SER A 282 -11.70 3.84 -21.35
C SER A 282 -12.16 2.58 -22.07
N MET A 283 -12.13 1.44 -21.38
CA MET A 283 -12.63 0.18 -21.91
C MET A 283 -13.95 -0.15 -21.24
N SER A 284 -14.96 -0.45 -22.05
CA SER A 284 -16.20 -1.09 -21.62
C SER A 284 -16.21 -2.46 -22.27
N ALA A 285 -16.11 -3.52 -21.48
CA ALA A 285 -16.12 -4.88 -22.00
C ALA A 285 -17.52 -5.22 -22.51
N LEU A 286 -17.66 -5.39 -23.81
CA LEU A 286 -18.83 -6.03 -24.44
C LEU A 286 -18.75 -7.54 -24.23
N HIS A 287 -17.54 -8.10 -24.26
CA HIS A 287 -17.27 -9.53 -24.05
C HIS A 287 -16.17 -9.66 -22.96
N PRO A 288 -16.53 -9.90 -21.69
CA PRO A 288 -15.54 -10.06 -20.64
C PRO A 288 -14.66 -11.30 -20.86
N VAL A 289 -13.42 -11.24 -20.38
CA VAL A 289 -12.46 -12.35 -20.49
C VAL A 289 -12.99 -13.58 -19.76
N GLU A 290 -13.17 -14.68 -20.49
CA GLU A 290 -13.60 -15.95 -19.91
C GLU A 290 -12.42 -16.78 -19.42
N ALA A 291 -12.56 -17.33 -18.20
CA ALA A 291 -11.55 -18.22 -17.65
C ALA A 291 -11.53 -19.57 -18.39
N LYS A 292 -10.38 -19.97 -18.91
CA LYS A 292 -10.15 -21.23 -19.62
C LYS A 292 -9.57 -22.30 -18.69
N LYS A 293 -9.94 -23.58 -18.90
CA LYS A 293 -9.29 -24.69 -18.21
C LYS A 293 -7.89 -24.91 -18.78
N LEU A 294 -6.87 -24.83 -17.94
CA LEU A 294 -5.52 -25.26 -18.31
C LEU A 294 -5.37 -26.77 -18.08
N HIS A 295 -4.45 -27.40 -18.80
CA HIS A 295 -4.16 -28.83 -18.68
C HIS A 295 -2.67 -29.05 -18.36
N GLY A 296 -2.35 -30.18 -17.73
CA GLY A 296 -0.97 -30.58 -17.43
C GLY A 296 -0.26 -29.68 -16.40
N VAL A 297 1.04 -29.58 -16.53
CA VAL A 297 1.95 -28.89 -15.60
C VAL A 297 1.59 -27.41 -15.41
N LYS A 298 1.13 -26.73 -16.45
CA LYS A 298 0.74 -25.31 -16.38
C LYS A 298 -0.44 -25.11 -15.41
N ASN A 299 -1.38 -26.04 -15.35
CA ASN A 299 -2.51 -25.99 -14.43
C ASN A 299 -2.04 -26.16 -12.98
N VAL A 300 -1.13 -27.12 -12.74
CA VAL A 300 -0.57 -27.36 -11.39
C VAL A 300 0.20 -26.13 -10.91
N LEU A 301 1.06 -25.54 -11.76
CA LEU A 301 1.82 -24.35 -11.40
C LEU A 301 0.92 -23.15 -11.11
N ALA A 302 -0.14 -22.94 -11.89
CA ALA A 302 -1.10 -21.86 -11.66
C ALA A 302 -1.81 -22.00 -10.32
N HIS A 303 -2.30 -23.21 -9.99
CA HIS A 303 -2.94 -23.50 -8.70
C HIS A 303 -1.95 -23.38 -7.53
N ALA A 304 -0.75 -23.96 -7.67
CA ALA A 304 0.29 -23.89 -6.65
C ALA A 304 0.66 -22.43 -6.32
N TYR A 305 0.86 -21.59 -7.36
CA TYR A 305 1.15 -20.17 -7.16
C TYR A 305 0.05 -19.46 -6.38
N CYS A 306 -1.22 -19.65 -6.77
CA CYS A 306 -2.36 -19.01 -6.09
C CYS A 306 -2.49 -19.48 -4.63
N TYR A 307 -2.42 -20.78 -4.38
CA TYR A 307 -2.60 -21.32 -3.03
C TYR A 307 -1.42 -21.01 -2.11
N ILE A 308 -0.18 -21.07 -2.60
CA ILE A 308 1.03 -20.77 -1.80
C ILE A 308 1.04 -19.29 -1.43
N LEU A 309 0.82 -18.38 -2.40
CA LEU A 309 0.86 -16.95 -2.12
C LEU A 309 -0.25 -16.54 -1.15
N VAL A 310 -1.49 -16.98 -1.38
CA VAL A 310 -2.61 -16.67 -0.49
C VAL A 310 -2.44 -17.34 0.88
N GLY A 311 -1.95 -18.58 0.92
CA GLY A 311 -1.66 -19.29 2.16
C GLY A 311 -0.61 -18.59 3.00
N LEU A 312 0.49 -18.13 2.40
CA LEU A 312 1.52 -17.35 3.09
C LEU A 312 0.97 -16.02 3.61
N ALA A 313 0.15 -15.34 2.81
CA ALA A 313 -0.37 -14.03 3.19
C ALA A 313 -1.44 -14.10 4.30
N ILE A 314 -2.22 -15.19 4.41
CA ILE A 314 -3.25 -15.37 5.45
C ILE A 314 -2.67 -15.94 6.75
N MET A 315 -1.46 -16.49 6.73
CA MET A 315 -0.83 -17.15 7.87
C MET A 315 -0.76 -16.28 9.14
N PRO A 316 -0.40 -14.98 9.08
CA PRO A 316 -0.39 -14.12 10.28
C PRO A 316 -1.77 -13.99 10.92
N GLN A 317 -2.83 -13.84 10.12
CA GLN A 317 -4.20 -13.74 10.63
C GLN A 317 -4.67 -15.02 11.30
N CYS A 318 -4.37 -16.17 10.70
CA CYS A 318 -4.64 -17.47 11.32
C CYS A 318 -3.90 -17.62 12.65
N TYR A 319 -2.66 -17.13 12.72
CA TYR A 319 -1.89 -17.20 13.95
C TYR A 319 -2.44 -16.27 15.05
N VAL A 320 -2.88 -15.05 14.69
CA VAL A 320 -3.54 -14.14 15.64
C VAL A 320 -4.81 -14.78 16.21
N ILE A 321 -5.64 -15.37 15.35
CA ILE A 321 -6.85 -16.09 15.79
C ILE A 321 -6.47 -17.22 16.72
N TYR A 322 -5.51 -18.06 16.33
CA TYR A 322 -5.04 -19.16 17.16
C TYR A 322 -4.52 -18.69 18.53
N SER A 323 -3.70 -17.64 18.54
CA SER A 323 -3.10 -17.09 19.76
C SER A 323 -4.14 -16.48 20.71
N SER A 324 -5.26 -15.94 20.17
CA SER A 324 -6.34 -15.38 20.98
C SER A 324 -7.10 -16.42 21.81
N PHE A 325 -7.10 -17.68 21.37
CA PHE A 325 -7.71 -18.80 22.09
C PHE A 325 -6.73 -19.56 22.99
N ARG A 326 -5.45 -19.24 22.92
CA ARG A 326 -4.44 -19.88 23.75
C ARG A 326 -4.39 -19.20 25.11
N ASN A 327 -4.73 -19.92 26.19
CA ASN A 327 -4.52 -19.47 27.56
C ASN A 327 -3.02 -19.22 27.77
N THR A 328 -2.65 -17.99 28.02
CA THR A 328 -1.32 -17.60 28.52
C THR A 328 -1.39 -17.62 30.03
N SER A 329 -1.38 -18.81 30.61
CA SER A 329 -1.11 -18.99 32.05
C SER A 329 0.39 -19.13 32.25
#